data_f99958727dd91812536cde4ce1850d70
#
_entry.id   f99958727dd91812536cde4ce1850d70
#
_cell.length_a   1.000
_cell.length_b   1.000
_cell.length_c   1.000
_cell.angle_alpha   90.00
_cell.angle_beta   90.00
_cell.angle_gamma   90.00
#
_symmetry.space_group_name_H-M   'P 1'
#
loop_
_entity.id
_entity.type
_entity.pdbx_description
1 polymer ?
#
loop_
_entity_poly.entity_id
_entity_poly.type
_entity_poly.pdbx_seq_one_letter_code
_entity_poly.pdbx_strand_id
1 'polypeptide(L)'
;QPYDIVLVNRNDIHRVQVDPSLPYERIIVYISPCFIDAYRTDDYDLSYCFEKAKKEHSNVLRIHSLEKSSLFKITNRLERSFSDTEYAGSLYRQILFLEFMIRLNRAAIKNRVEFLDTRLYNPKIVDLIQYINQHLTQTLNVDFLSSRVYLSKYYMMRLFKAETGYTIRNYITYRRLLLARTLILDGMPITQ
;
A
#
# COMPACT_ATOMS: atom_id res chain seq x y z
N GLN A 1 -8.74 -9.95 -10.50
CA GLN A 1 -8.76 -10.32 -11.93
C GLN A 1 -7.41 -10.00 -12.57
N PRO A 2 -7.07 -10.61 -13.72
CA PRO A 2 -5.88 -10.23 -14.46
C PRO A 2 -5.85 -8.73 -14.73
N TYR A 3 -4.68 -8.12 -14.50
CA TYR A 3 -4.39 -6.69 -14.70
C TYR A 3 -5.05 -5.73 -13.70
N ASP A 4 -5.64 -6.19 -12.62
CA ASP A 4 -6.01 -5.31 -11.51
C ASP A 4 -4.72 -4.76 -10.87
N ILE A 5 -4.74 -3.46 -10.53
CA ILE A 5 -3.63 -2.81 -9.83
C ILE A 5 -3.99 -2.71 -8.36
N VAL A 6 -3.10 -3.17 -7.49
CA VAL A 6 -3.28 -3.05 -6.05
C VAL A 6 -2.38 -1.92 -5.55
N LEU A 7 -3.01 -0.88 -4.97
CA LEU A 7 -2.32 0.22 -4.31
C LEU A 7 -2.27 -0.05 -2.82
N VAL A 8 -1.06 -0.09 -2.28
CA VAL A 8 -0.83 -0.33 -0.85
C VAL A 8 -0.09 0.86 -0.27
N ASN A 9 -0.72 1.59 0.63
CA ASN A 9 -0.09 2.66 1.37
C ASN A 9 0.78 2.11 2.50
N ARG A 10 1.73 2.92 2.97
CA ARG A 10 2.72 2.55 3.99
C ARG A 10 2.13 1.92 5.26
N ASN A 11 0.90 2.27 5.60
CA ASN A 11 0.23 1.84 6.83
C ASN A 11 -0.93 0.88 6.58
N ASP A 12 -1.21 0.55 5.33
CA ASP A 12 -2.32 -0.31 4.99
C ASP A 12 -1.99 -1.77 5.30
N ILE A 13 -2.92 -2.43 5.96
CA ILE A 13 -2.88 -3.89 6.06
C ILE A 13 -3.54 -4.43 4.81
N HIS A 14 -2.82 -5.28 4.11
CA HIS A 14 -3.36 -5.97 2.96
C HIS A 14 -3.06 -7.46 3.08
N ARG A 15 -4.01 -8.27 2.70
CA ARG A 15 -3.87 -9.71 2.58
C ARG A 15 -4.35 -10.12 1.20
N VAL A 16 -3.45 -10.67 0.42
CA VAL A 16 -3.81 -11.29 -0.86
C VAL A 16 -4.31 -12.70 -0.57
N GLN A 17 -5.55 -12.96 -0.95
CA GLN A 17 -6.14 -14.29 -0.90
C GLN A 17 -6.13 -14.86 -2.31
N VAL A 18 -5.31 -15.87 -2.53
CA VAL A 18 -5.12 -16.50 -3.85
C VAL A 18 -5.82 -17.85 -3.84
N ASP A 19 -6.55 -18.12 -4.90
CA ASP A 19 -7.05 -19.47 -5.16
C ASP A 19 -5.88 -20.36 -5.60
N PRO A 20 -5.52 -21.39 -4.83
CA PRO A 20 -4.37 -22.24 -5.16
C PRO A 20 -4.54 -23.06 -6.44
N SER A 21 -5.77 -23.14 -6.98
CA SER A 21 -6.06 -23.85 -8.24
C SER A 21 -5.77 -23.00 -9.48
N LEU A 22 -5.52 -21.69 -9.33
CA LEU A 22 -5.30 -20.78 -10.44
C LEU A 22 -3.85 -20.27 -10.45
N PRO A 23 -3.22 -20.10 -11.63
CA PRO A 23 -1.94 -19.43 -11.75
C PRO A 23 -2.03 -18.00 -11.21
N TYR A 24 -1.09 -17.64 -10.34
CA TYR A 24 -1.02 -16.28 -9.77
C TYR A 24 0.35 -15.68 -10.05
N GLU A 25 0.37 -14.69 -10.90
CA GLU A 25 1.55 -13.89 -11.20
C GLU A 25 1.33 -12.45 -10.78
N ARG A 26 2.35 -11.79 -10.25
CA ARG A 26 2.31 -10.39 -9.87
C ARG A 26 3.64 -9.70 -10.07
N ILE A 27 3.58 -8.42 -10.43
CA ILE A 27 4.72 -7.50 -10.40
C ILE A 27 4.55 -6.63 -9.15
N ILE A 28 5.59 -6.54 -8.31
CA ILE A 28 5.59 -5.70 -7.12
C ILE A 28 6.56 -4.55 -7.34
N VAL A 29 6.07 -3.32 -7.15
CA VAL A 29 6.87 -2.11 -7.23
C VAL A 29 6.86 -1.43 -5.86
N TYR A 30 8.04 -1.33 -5.24
CA TYR A 30 8.22 -0.57 -4.00
C TYR A 30 8.61 0.86 -4.36
N ILE A 31 7.82 1.82 -3.89
CA ILE A 31 8.00 3.24 -4.18
C ILE A 31 8.45 3.94 -2.90
N SER A 32 9.59 4.63 -2.96
CA SER A 32 10.03 5.49 -1.86
C SER A 32 9.12 6.72 -1.75
N PRO A 33 8.67 7.11 -0.56
CA PRO A 33 7.96 8.38 -0.36
C PRO A 33 8.74 9.57 -0.90
N CYS A 34 10.05 9.65 -0.63
CA CYS A 34 10.92 10.72 -1.14
C CYS A 34 10.93 10.79 -2.68
N PHE A 35 10.78 9.65 -3.36
CA PHE A 35 10.69 9.63 -4.82
C PHE A 35 9.42 10.31 -5.32
N ILE A 36 8.27 10.01 -4.72
CA ILE A 36 6.98 10.64 -5.08
C ILE A 36 7.01 12.13 -4.75
N ASP A 37 7.50 12.49 -3.57
CA ASP A 37 7.56 13.88 -3.11
C ASP A 37 8.47 14.74 -3.98
N ALA A 38 9.54 14.18 -4.54
CA ALA A 38 10.43 14.88 -5.48
C ALA A 38 9.73 15.31 -6.79
N TYR A 39 8.59 14.70 -7.11
CA TYR A 39 7.79 15.01 -8.31
C TYR A 39 6.44 15.66 -7.96
N ARG A 40 6.31 16.25 -6.77
CA ARG A 40 5.13 17.01 -6.38
C ARG A 40 5.34 18.49 -6.68
N THR A 41 4.36 19.10 -7.32
CA THR A 41 4.28 20.55 -7.59
C THR A 41 2.87 21.04 -7.33
N ASP A 42 2.63 22.36 -7.48
CA ASP A 42 1.27 22.92 -7.39
C ASP A 42 0.36 22.42 -8.52
N ASP A 43 0.93 22.04 -9.66
CA ASP A 43 0.17 21.59 -10.84
C ASP A 43 -0.16 20.09 -10.84
N TYR A 44 0.66 19.28 -10.18
CA TYR A 44 0.47 17.83 -10.16
C TYR A 44 1.05 17.15 -8.90
N ASP A 45 0.41 16.05 -8.52
CA ASP A 45 0.86 15.16 -7.47
C ASP A 45 0.72 13.70 -7.93
N LEU A 46 1.84 12.99 -8.01
CA LEU A 46 1.84 11.59 -8.44
C LEU A 46 1.20 10.64 -7.41
N SER A 47 0.96 11.10 -6.19
CA SER A 47 0.25 10.32 -5.17
C SER A 47 -1.27 10.34 -5.31
N TYR A 48 -1.84 11.11 -6.25
CA TYR A 48 -3.29 11.30 -6.37
C TYR A 48 -4.09 10.00 -6.41
N CYS A 49 -3.64 8.98 -7.16
CA CYS A 49 -4.35 7.71 -7.23
C CYS A 49 -4.38 6.98 -5.87
N PHE A 50 -3.35 7.13 -5.03
CA PHE A 50 -3.31 6.57 -3.68
C PHE A 50 -4.28 7.31 -2.74
N GLU A 51 -4.31 8.64 -2.81
CA GLU A 51 -5.24 9.44 -2.00
C GLU A 51 -6.69 9.19 -2.41
N LYS A 52 -6.95 9.06 -3.71
CA LYS A 52 -8.28 8.69 -4.22
C LYS A 52 -8.67 7.29 -3.76
N ALA A 53 -7.79 6.29 -3.88
CA ALA A 53 -8.01 4.94 -3.40
C ALA A 53 -8.38 4.93 -1.90
N LYS A 54 -7.68 5.72 -1.09
CA LYS A 54 -7.97 5.87 0.33
C LYS A 54 -9.37 6.47 0.58
N LYS A 55 -9.77 7.50 -0.17
CA LYS A 55 -11.11 8.12 -0.09
C LYS A 55 -12.21 7.13 -0.49
N GLU A 56 -11.98 6.35 -1.52
CA GLU A 56 -12.91 5.34 -2.02
C GLU A 56 -12.89 4.05 -1.18
N HIS A 57 -12.08 3.99 -0.12
CA HIS A 57 -11.87 2.80 0.69
C HIS A 57 -11.53 1.55 -0.16
N SER A 58 -10.71 1.75 -1.15
CA SER A 58 -10.31 0.73 -2.11
C SER A 58 -8.80 0.62 -2.22
N ASN A 59 -8.31 -0.60 -2.22
CA ASN A 59 -6.91 -0.89 -2.53
C ASN A 59 -6.76 -1.53 -3.91
N VAL A 60 -7.87 -1.82 -4.60
CA VAL A 60 -7.84 -2.50 -5.91
C VAL A 60 -8.47 -1.61 -6.97
N LEU A 61 -7.67 -1.29 -7.97
CA LEU A 61 -8.10 -0.54 -9.15
C LEU A 61 -8.27 -1.50 -10.31
N ARG A 62 -9.48 -1.56 -10.82
CA ARG A 62 -9.79 -2.25 -12.07
C ARG A 62 -9.76 -1.28 -13.24
N ILE A 63 -8.97 -1.59 -14.25
CA ILE A 63 -8.75 -0.71 -15.38
C ILE A 63 -9.72 -1.07 -16.49
N HIS A 64 -10.41 -0.07 -17.04
CA HIS A 64 -11.26 -0.25 -18.21
C HIS A 64 -10.43 -0.56 -19.47
N SER A 65 -11.02 -1.26 -20.42
CA SER A 65 -10.33 -1.89 -21.57
C SER A 65 -9.47 -0.94 -22.41
N LEU A 66 -9.86 0.31 -22.59
CA LEU A 66 -9.10 1.29 -23.39
C LEU A 66 -7.75 1.68 -22.76
N GLU A 67 -7.73 1.85 -21.45
CA GLU A 67 -6.50 2.21 -20.70
C GLU A 67 -5.65 0.98 -20.40
N LYS A 68 -6.28 -0.19 -20.32
CA LYS A 68 -5.62 -1.47 -20.02
C LYS A 68 -4.46 -1.76 -20.98
N SER A 69 -4.68 -1.58 -22.28
CA SER A 69 -3.63 -1.79 -23.30
C SER A 69 -2.44 -0.84 -23.13
N SER A 70 -2.70 0.41 -22.77
CA SER A 70 -1.68 1.44 -22.59
C SER A 70 -0.82 1.21 -21.34
N LEU A 71 -1.46 0.94 -20.21
CA LEU A 71 -0.77 0.64 -18.95
C LEU A 71 -0.02 -0.70 -19.03
N PHE A 72 -0.61 -1.70 -19.67
CA PHE A 72 0.04 -2.99 -19.88
C PHE A 72 1.34 -2.86 -20.71
N LYS A 73 1.30 -2.09 -21.81
CA LYS A 73 2.51 -1.85 -22.62
C LYS A 73 3.64 -1.21 -21.82
N ILE A 74 3.31 -0.25 -20.97
CA ILE A 74 4.30 0.41 -20.10
C ILE A 74 4.83 -0.54 -19.04
N THR A 75 3.96 -1.33 -18.40
CA THR A 75 4.38 -2.32 -17.40
C THR A 75 5.36 -3.32 -17.99
N ASN A 76 5.08 -3.85 -19.19
CA ASN A 76 5.99 -4.77 -19.85
C ASN A 76 7.33 -4.12 -20.23
N ARG A 77 7.32 -2.85 -20.63
CA ARG A 77 8.57 -2.10 -20.90
C ARG A 77 9.36 -1.90 -19.63
N LEU A 78 8.67 -1.54 -18.53
CA LEU A 78 9.28 -1.35 -17.22
C LEU A 78 9.91 -2.66 -16.73
N GLU A 79 9.21 -3.78 -16.83
CA GLU A 79 9.73 -5.10 -16.46
C GLU A 79 11.00 -5.44 -17.24
N ARG A 80 10.97 -5.31 -18.56
CA ARG A 80 12.14 -5.56 -19.41
C ARG A 80 13.32 -4.66 -19.12
N SER A 81 13.08 -3.43 -18.67
CA SER A 81 14.14 -2.47 -18.36
C SER A 81 14.98 -2.85 -17.12
N PHE A 82 14.54 -3.82 -16.31
CA PHE A 82 15.34 -4.32 -15.19
C PHE A 82 16.54 -5.17 -15.65
N SER A 83 16.44 -5.76 -16.84
CA SER A 83 17.56 -6.48 -17.48
C SER A 83 18.37 -5.60 -18.42
N ASP A 84 18.02 -4.31 -18.53
CA ASP A 84 18.72 -3.35 -19.38
C ASP A 84 20.01 -2.90 -18.71
N THR A 85 21.14 -3.20 -19.33
CA THR A 85 22.50 -2.80 -18.90
C THR A 85 23.08 -1.68 -19.76
N GLU A 86 22.31 -1.15 -20.68
CA GLU A 86 22.73 -0.08 -21.59
C GLU A 86 22.94 1.25 -20.86
N TYR A 87 23.56 2.19 -21.59
CA TYR A 87 23.78 3.55 -21.08
C TYR A 87 22.49 4.17 -20.51
N ALA A 88 22.58 4.72 -19.29
CA ALA A 88 21.47 5.35 -18.58
C ALA A 88 20.24 4.45 -18.31
N GLY A 89 20.40 3.11 -18.24
CA GLY A 89 19.31 2.17 -17.99
C GLY A 89 18.53 2.45 -16.70
N SER A 90 19.19 2.94 -15.63
CA SER A 90 18.51 3.36 -14.40
C SER A 90 17.61 4.57 -14.61
N LEU A 91 18.05 5.57 -15.37
CA LEU A 91 17.24 6.74 -15.73
C LEU A 91 16.06 6.33 -16.63
N TYR A 92 16.29 5.44 -17.56
CA TYR A 92 15.22 4.90 -18.42
C TYR A 92 14.12 4.22 -17.60
N ARG A 93 14.48 3.40 -16.61
CA ARG A 93 13.51 2.81 -15.66
C ARG A 93 12.71 3.87 -14.92
N GLN A 94 13.36 4.93 -14.43
CA GLN A 94 12.66 6.03 -13.76
C GLN A 94 11.66 6.71 -14.70
N ILE A 95 12.04 6.98 -15.94
CA ILE A 95 11.16 7.60 -16.94
C ILE A 95 9.94 6.71 -17.21
N LEU A 96 10.14 5.40 -17.39
CA LEU A 96 9.05 4.45 -17.60
C LEU A 96 8.10 4.38 -16.40
N PHE A 97 8.66 4.40 -15.19
CA PHE A 97 7.86 4.41 -13.97
C PHE A 97 7.07 5.72 -13.83
N LEU A 98 7.66 6.85 -14.09
CA LEU A 98 6.97 8.15 -14.10
C LEU A 98 5.86 8.18 -15.15
N GLU A 99 6.11 7.68 -16.36
CA GLU A 99 5.08 7.55 -17.39
C GLU A 99 3.92 6.66 -16.93
N PHE A 100 4.20 5.53 -16.27
CA PHE A 100 3.19 4.66 -15.67
C PHE A 100 2.34 5.41 -14.64
N MET A 101 2.98 6.12 -13.71
CA MET A 101 2.28 6.90 -12.67
C MET A 101 1.43 8.02 -13.26
N ILE A 102 1.93 8.74 -14.24
CA ILE A 102 1.16 9.79 -14.94
C ILE A 102 -0.08 9.20 -15.60
N ARG A 103 0.05 8.07 -16.32
CA ARG A 103 -1.09 7.42 -16.99
C ARG A 103 -2.11 6.89 -16.00
N LEU A 104 -1.65 6.28 -14.90
CA LEU A 104 -2.51 5.78 -13.85
C LEU A 104 -3.32 6.92 -13.20
N ASN A 105 -2.66 8.02 -12.84
CA ASN A 105 -3.33 9.19 -12.27
C ASN A 105 -4.33 9.82 -13.27
N ARG A 106 -3.95 9.94 -14.54
CA ARG A 106 -4.86 10.43 -15.59
C ARG A 106 -6.09 9.54 -15.73
N ALA A 107 -5.92 8.23 -15.67
CA ALA A 107 -7.04 7.28 -15.73
C ALA A 107 -7.94 7.41 -14.49
N ALA A 108 -7.35 7.59 -13.31
CA ALA A 108 -8.09 7.82 -12.07
C ALA A 108 -8.88 9.15 -12.07
N ILE A 109 -8.28 10.24 -12.57
CA ILE A 109 -8.93 11.56 -12.68
C ILE A 109 -10.11 11.50 -13.66
N LYS A 110 -9.94 10.82 -14.80
CA LYS A 110 -10.96 10.68 -15.83
C LYS A 110 -12.01 9.61 -15.53
N ASN A 111 -12.01 9.03 -14.33
CA ASN A 111 -12.88 7.91 -13.93
C ASN A 111 -12.84 6.72 -14.93
N ARG A 112 -11.67 6.44 -15.50
CA ARG A 112 -11.43 5.31 -16.40
C ARG A 112 -10.89 4.07 -15.66
N VAL A 113 -10.83 4.15 -14.36
CA VAL A 113 -10.57 3.04 -13.44
C VAL A 113 -11.71 2.94 -12.45
N GLU A 114 -12.08 1.73 -12.12
CA GLU A 114 -13.04 1.42 -11.06
C GLU A 114 -12.26 1.13 -9.78
N PHE A 115 -12.60 1.85 -8.71
CA PHE A 115 -12.09 1.57 -7.37
C PHE A 115 -13.02 0.53 -6.74
N LEU A 116 -12.56 -0.70 -6.65
CA LEU A 116 -13.35 -1.77 -6.05
C LEU A 116 -13.42 -1.58 -4.55
N ASP A 117 -14.62 -1.64 -3.99
CA ASP A 117 -14.79 -1.60 -2.52
C ASP A 117 -14.09 -2.82 -1.89
N THR A 118 -13.00 -2.55 -1.21
CA THR A 118 -12.19 -3.57 -0.52
C THR A 118 -12.40 -3.53 1.00
N ARG A 119 -13.50 -2.94 1.47
CA ARG A 119 -13.88 -2.93 2.89
C ARG A 119 -14.23 -4.33 3.37
N LEU A 120 -13.22 -5.17 3.47
CA LEU A 120 -13.35 -6.53 4.00
C LEU A 120 -13.12 -6.58 5.52
N TYR A 121 -12.68 -5.46 6.12
CA TYR A 121 -12.33 -5.44 7.52
C TYR A 121 -13.46 -4.90 8.39
N ASN A 122 -13.62 -5.51 9.55
CA ASN A 122 -14.50 -5.00 10.58
C ASN A 122 -14.09 -3.56 10.96
N PRO A 123 -15.01 -2.56 10.96
CA PRO A 123 -14.66 -1.17 11.27
C PRO A 123 -13.92 -0.99 12.59
N LYS A 124 -14.22 -1.82 13.58
CA LYS A 124 -13.54 -1.82 14.88
C LYS A 124 -12.08 -2.25 14.77
N ILE A 125 -11.78 -3.17 13.86
CA ILE A 125 -10.39 -3.58 13.59
C ILE A 125 -9.64 -2.50 12.84
N VAL A 126 -10.28 -1.79 11.92
CA VAL A 126 -9.69 -0.63 11.23
C VAL A 126 -9.34 0.47 12.24
N ASP A 127 -10.28 0.85 13.15
CA ASP A 127 -10.03 1.83 14.21
C ASP A 127 -8.87 1.39 15.12
N LEU A 128 -8.84 0.12 15.50
CA LEU A 128 -7.77 -0.44 16.32
C LEU A 128 -6.39 -0.34 15.64
N ILE A 129 -6.32 -0.65 14.36
CA ILE A 129 -5.12 -0.55 13.54
C ILE A 129 -4.64 0.89 13.44
N GLN A 130 -5.54 1.82 13.17
CA GLN A 130 -5.23 3.25 13.11
C GLN A 130 -4.69 3.76 14.45
N TYR A 131 -5.35 3.40 15.54
CA TYR A 131 -4.90 3.77 16.89
C TYR A 131 -3.51 3.22 17.20
N ILE A 132 -3.26 1.94 16.96
CA ILE A 132 -1.94 1.31 17.16
C ILE A 132 -0.86 2.05 16.36
N ASN A 133 -1.12 2.35 15.09
CA ASN A 133 -0.14 3.01 14.22
C ASN A 133 0.18 4.45 14.66
N GLN A 134 -0.76 5.15 15.26
CA GLN A 134 -0.57 6.52 15.80
C GLN A 134 0.17 6.53 17.15
N HIS A 135 0.18 5.41 17.88
CA HIS A 135 0.69 5.34 19.25
C HIS A 135 1.81 4.31 19.44
N LEU A 136 2.59 4.03 18.38
CA LEU A 136 3.64 2.99 18.41
C LEU A 136 4.73 3.23 19.46
N THR A 137 5.02 4.48 19.79
CA THR A 137 6.01 4.86 20.80
C THR A 137 5.49 4.75 22.24
N GLN A 138 4.19 4.55 22.42
CA GLN A 138 3.54 4.47 23.74
C GLN A 138 3.35 3.01 24.17
N THR A 139 3.03 2.81 25.46
CA THR A 139 2.66 1.48 25.96
C THR A 139 1.26 1.12 25.49
N LEU A 140 1.19 0.10 24.61
CA LEU A 140 -0.07 -0.40 24.06
C LEU A 140 -0.52 -1.63 24.87
N ASN A 141 -1.48 -1.44 25.77
CA ASN A 141 -2.06 -2.50 26.59
C ASN A 141 -3.30 -3.11 25.89
N VAL A 142 -3.37 -4.44 25.86
CA VAL A 142 -4.47 -5.17 25.19
C VAL A 142 -5.82 -4.90 25.89
N ASP A 143 -5.83 -4.70 27.19
CA ASP A 143 -7.06 -4.41 27.93
C ASP A 143 -7.61 -3.02 27.55
N PHE A 144 -6.74 -2.03 27.45
CA PHE A 144 -7.11 -0.72 26.94
C PHE A 144 -7.61 -0.78 25.50
N LEU A 145 -6.91 -1.51 24.62
CA LEU A 145 -7.30 -1.67 23.22
C LEU A 145 -8.68 -2.32 23.07
N SER A 146 -8.99 -3.31 23.91
CA SER A 146 -10.29 -3.98 23.89
C SER A 146 -11.43 -3.06 24.37
N SER A 147 -11.19 -2.28 25.41
CA SER A 147 -12.15 -1.29 25.90
C SER A 147 -12.46 -0.23 24.85
N ARG A 148 -11.43 0.25 24.12
CA ARG A 148 -11.56 1.28 23.10
C ARG A 148 -12.52 0.86 21.98
N VAL A 149 -12.44 -0.41 21.53
CA VAL A 149 -13.29 -0.92 20.44
C VAL A 149 -14.57 -1.59 20.93
N TYR A 150 -14.83 -1.56 22.24
CA TYR A 150 -16.01 -2.19 22.88
C TYR A 150 -16.16 -3.67 22.50
N LEU A 151 -15.06 -4.42 22.62
CA LEU A 151 -15.02 -5.87 22.39
C LEU A 151 -14.38 -6.56 23.59
N SER A 152 -14.79 -7.80 23.86
CA SER A 152 -14.05 -8.60 24.84
C SER A 152 -12.62 -8.86 24.33
N LYS A 153 -11.65 -8.91 25.22
CA LYS A 153 -10.24 -9.12 24.92
C LYS A 153 -10.01 -10.33 24.01
N TYR A 154 -10.62 -11.44 24.34
CA TYR A 154 -10.49 -12.69 23.59
C TYR A 154 -11.08 -12.56 22.17
N TYR A 155 -12.28 -12.00 22.05
CA TYR A 155 -12.94 -11.81 20.77
C TYR A 155 -12.16 -10.85 19.86
N MET A 156 -11.69 -9.72 20.42
CA MET A 156 -10.86 -8.76 19.70
C MET A 156 -9.58 -9.42 19.17
N MET A 157 -8.84 -10.15 20.00
CA MET A 157 -7.60 -10.82 19.57
C MET A 157 -7.84 -11.83 18.46
N ARG A 158 -8.92 -12.62 18.56
CA ARG A 158 -9.30 -13.61 17.54
C ARG A 158 -9.70 -12.94 16.25
N LEU A 159 -10.54 -11.91 16.32
CA LEU A 159 -11.01 -11.15 15.15
C LEU A 159 -9.84 -10.45 14.46
N PHE A 160 -8.97 -9.78 15.22
CA PHE A 160 -7.79 -9.13 14.70
C PHE A 160 -6.89 -10.11 13.95
N LYS A 161 -6.63 -11.29 14.53
CA LYS A 161 -5.81 -12.32 13.87
C LYS A 161 -6.49 -12.89 12.63
N ALA A 162 -7.80 -13.10 12.67
CA ALA A 162 -8.56 -13.61 11.53
C ALA A 162 -8.49 -12.65 10.32
N GLU A 163 -8.64 -11.35 10.58
CA GLU A 163 -8.66 -10.34 9.52
C GLU A 163 -7.25 -9.93 9.04
N THR A 164 -6.30 -9.75 9.96
CA THR A 164 -4.96 -9.24 9.62
C THR A 164 -3.92 -10.33 9.36
N GLY A 165 -4.17 -11.55 9.82
CA GLY A 165 -3.20 -12.64 9.82
C GLY A 165 -2.17 -12.57 10.98
N TYR A 166 -2.12 -11.47 11.74
CA TYR A 166 -1.17 -11.24 12.82
C TYR A 166 -1.85 -11.25 14.18
N THR A 167 -1.15 -11.72 15.22
CA THR A 167 -1.56 -11.38 16.58
C THR A 167 -1.31 -9.88 16.81
N ILE A 168 -2.09 -9.24 17.70
CA ILE A 168 -1.92 -7.81 18.04
C ILE A 168 -0.48 -7.54 18.48
N ARG A 169 0.12 -8.41 19.30
CA ARG A 169 1.49 -8.27 19.76
C ARG A 169 2.49 -8.29 18.58
N ASN A 170 2.38 -9.30 17.71
CA ASN A 170 3.28 -9.41 16.55
C ASN A 170 3.12 -8.22 15.60
N TYR A 171 1.89 -7.75 15.42
CA TYR A 171 1.61 -6.57 14.62
C TYR A 171 2.31 -5.33 15.20
N ILE A 172 2.13 -5.04 16.50
CA ILE A 172 2.78 -3.91 17.17
C ILE A 172 4.30 -4.01 17.05
N THR A 173 4.88 -5.19 17.31
CA THR A 173 6.34 -5.40 17.20
C THR A 173 6.83 -5.14 15.77
N TYR A 174 6.16 -5.68 14.78
CA TYR A 174 6.50 -5.47 13.37
C TYR A 174 6.45 -3.98 12.98
N ARG A 175 5.39 -3.27 13.39
CA ARG A 175 5.23 -1.84 13.12
C ARG A 175 6.30 -0.98 13.80
N ARG A 176 6.68 -1.33 15.03
CA ARG A 176 7.77 -0.67 15.75
C ARG A 176 9.12 -0.87 15.07
N LEU A 177 9.40 -2.07 14.58
CA LEU A 177 10.63 -2.34 13.82
C LEU A 177 10.69 -1.53 12.52
N LEU A 178 9.57 -1.41 11.81
CA LEU A 178 9.49 -0.56 10.62
C LEU A 178 9.71 0.92 10.95
N LEU A 179 9.12 1.41 12.04
CA LEU A 179 9.32 2.78 12.51
C LEU A 179 10.79 3.02 12.87
N ALA A 180 11.40 2.12 13.67
CA ALA A 180 12.80 2.20 14.05
C ALA A 180 13.72 2.22 12.82
N ARG A 181 13.48 1.35 11.83
CA ARG A 181 14.22 1.36 10.57
C ARG A 181 14.13 2.72 9.87
N THR A 182 12.96 3.32 9.82
CA THR A 182 12.77 4.64 9.20
C THR A 182 13.59 5.69 9.94
N LEU A 183 13.47 5.76 11.26
CA LEU A 183 14.19 6.73 12.08
C LEU A 183 15.72 6.60 11.93
N ILE A 184 16.23 5.37 11.85
CA ILE A 184 17.67 5.13 11.60
C ILE A 184 18.09 5.66 10.22
N LEU A 185 17.28 5.41 9.19
CA LEU A 185 17.55 5.91 7.84
C LEU A 185 17.48 7.45 7.75
N ASP A 186 16.66 8.07 8.59
CA ASP A 186 16.54 9.53 8.74
C ASP A 186 17.64 10.11 9.64
N GLY A 187 18.64 9.30 10.06
CA GLY A 187 19.82 9.73 10.80
C GLY A 187 19.65 9.82 12.32
N MET A 188 18.57 9.28 12.89
CA MET A 188 18.39 9.25 14.34
C MET A 188 19.33 8.21 14.98
N PRO A 189 20.04 8.56 16.07
CA PRO A 189 20.94 7.62 16.77
C PRO A 189 20.13 6.52 17.46
N ILE A 190 20.69 5.29 17.49
CA ILE A 190 20.03 4.09 18.04
C ILE A 190 19.76 4.22 19.57
N THR A 191 20.46 5.13 20.24
CA THR A 191 20.45 5.31 21.71
C THR A 191 19.43 6.35 22.20
N GLN A 192 18.55 6.82 21.35
CA GLN A 192 17.48 7.79 21.73
C GLN A 192 16.11 7.15 21.79
#